data_127634501b9804279dd643759da60988
#
_entry.id   127634501b9804279dd643759da60988
#
_cell.length_a   1.000
_cell.length_b   1.000
_cell.length_c   1.000
_cell.angle_alpha   90.00
_cell.angle_beta   90.00
_cell.angle_gamma   90.00
#
_symmetry.space_group_name_H-M   'P 1'
#
loop_
_entity.id
_entity.type
_entity.pdbx_description
1 polymer ?
#
loop_
_entity_poly.entity_id
_entity_poly.type
_entity_poly.pdbx_seq_one_letter_code
_entity_poly.pdbx_strand_id
1 'polypeptide(L)'
;MEITSDRRYALPVDAQALWSTIERTHSYQDWWPWLRAFDAEALRVGDRWRCVIRSPLPYLVRVTVALSEVDRLHLVSAQVSGDIEGTARLTISERPDGCELRVESSLAPKRPLLRGLARVAPGVARFGHEWVLDTGAGQLAEYLRAGPKGPP
;
A
#
# COMPACT_ATOMS: atom_id res chain seq x y z
N MET A 1 -10.83 17.73 1.99
CA MET A 1 -9.46 17.83 2.51
C MET A 1 -8.63 16.68 1.97
N GLU A 2 -7.52 16.98 1.34
CA GLU A 2 -6.66 15.98 0.74
C GLU A 2 -5.46 15.71 1.66
N ILE A 3 -5.13 14.45 1.84
CA ILE A 3 -3.96 14.03 2.62
C ILE A 3 -2.91 13.53 1.63
N THR A 4 -1.79 14.23 1.58
CA THR A 4 -0.66 13.83 0.75
C THR A 4 0.41 13.16 1.59
N SER A 5 1.09 12.18 1.02
CA SER A 5 2.19 11.49 1.68
C SER A 5 3.28 11.16 0.65
N ASP A 6 4.52 11.26 1.08
CA ASP A 6 5.69 10.89 0.29
C ASP A 6 6.68 10.23 1.26
N ARG A 7 6.75 8.90 1.18
CA ARG A 7 7.56 8.08 2.08
C ARG A 7 8.58 7.29 1.30
N ARG A 8 9.76 7.12 1.89
CA ARG A 8 10.84 6.32 1.31
C ARG A 8 11.27 5.27 2.30
N TYR A 9 11.42 4.05 1.82
CA TYR A 9 11.78 2.90 2.65
C TYR A 9 12.95 2.17 2.03
N ALA A 10 13.99 1.91 2.83
CA ALA A 10 15.10 1.06 2.41
C ALA A 10 14.71 -0.40 2.64
N LEU A 11 14.85 -1.22 1.61
CA LEU A 11 14.53 -2.64 1.68
C LEU A 11 15.80 -3.47 1.48
N PRO A 12 15.91 -4.63 2.16
CA PRO A 12 17.15 -5.40 2.21
C PRO A 12 17.36 -6.35 1.02
N VAL A 13 16.62 -6.14 -0.05
CA VAL A 13 16.69 -6.98 -1.27
C VAL A 13 16.75 -6.08 -2.50
N ASP A 14 17.18 -6.64 -3.64
CA ASP A 14 17.21 -5.90 -4.89
C ASP A 14 15.80 -5.71 -5.48
N ALA A 15 15.69 -4.90 -6.52
CA ALA A 15 14.40 -4.59 -7.15
C ALA A 15 13.75 -5.84 -7.73
N GLN A 16 14.52 -6.79 -8.24
CA GLN A 16 13.98 -8.04 -8.80
C GLN A 16 13.27 -8.86 -7.73
N ALA A 17 13.88 -9.03 -6.56
CA ALA A 17 13.28 -9.77 -5.46
C ALA A 17 12.04 -9.06 -4.90
N LEU A 18 12.10 -7.72 -4.79
CA LEU A 18 10.94 -6.94 -4.39
C LEU A 18 9.80 -7.09 -5.39
N TRP A 19 10.09 -6.94 -6.67
CA TRP A 19 9.08 -7.06 -7.71
C TRP A 19 8.42 -8.43 -7.71
N SER A 20 9.22 -9.50 -7.61
CA SER A 20 8.71 -10.87 -7.54
C SER A 20 7.75 -11.06 -6.36
N THR A 21 8.03 -10.38 -5.23
CA THR A 21 7.18 -10.44 -4.05
C THR A 21 5.85 -9.71 -4.27
N ILE A 22 5.88 -8.51 -4.85
CA ILE A 22 4.65 -7.75 -5.07
C ILE A 22 3.80 -8.29 -6.23
N GLU A 23 4.37 -9.07 -7.13
CA GLU A 23 3.61 -9.77 -8.15
C GLU A 23 2.73 -10.88 -7.56
N ARG A 24 3.11 -11.44 -6.43
CA ARG A 24 2.35 -12.50 -5.76
C ARG A 24 1.24 -11.91 -4.89
N THR A 25 0.21 -11.36 -5.53
CA THR A 25 -0.90 -10.69 -4.86
C THR A 25 -1.61 -11.60 -3.84
N HIS A 26 -1.69 -12.89 -4.11
CA HIS A 26 -2.33 -13.87 -3.22
C HIS A 26 -1.62 -14.05 -1.87
N SER A 27 -0.39 -13.56 -1.75
CA SER A 27 0.40 -13.67 -0.52
C SER A 27 0.32 -12.43 0.36
N TYR A 28 -0.27 -11.35 -0.09
CA TYR A 28 -0.27 -10.08 0.63
C TYR A 28 -0.82 -10.21 2.05
N GLN A 29 -1.91 -10.94 2.24
CA GLN A 29 -2.53 -11.11 3.54
C GLN A 29 -1.67 -11.94 4.52
N ASP A 30 -0.70 -12.69 4.02
CA ASP A 30 0.21 -13.49 4.86
C ASP A 30 1.14 -12.58 5.68
N TRP A 31 1.50 -11.42 5.15
CA TRP A 31 2.41 -10.49 5.82
C TRP A 31 1.80 -9.13 6.11
N TRP A 32 0.53 -8.90 5.68
CA TRP A 32 -0.25 -7.70 5.99
C TRP A 32 -1.56 -8.07 6.68
N PRO A 33 -1.54 -8.34 7.99
CA PRO A 33 -2.77 -8.74 8.71
C PRO A 33 -3.82 -7.64 8.79
N TRP A 34 -3.44 -6.37 8.63
CA TRP A 34 -4.38 -5.25 8.58
C TRP A 34 -5.18 -5.22 7.27
N LEU A 35 -4.79 -6.00 6.28
CA LEU A 35 -5.53 -6.19 5.03
C LEU A 35 -6.53 -7.32 5.27
N ARG A 36 -7.72 -6.96 5.74
CA ARG A 36 -8.72 -7.91 6.24
C ARG A 36 -9.41 -8.70 5.16
N ALA A 37 -9.64 -8.05 4.00
CA ALA A 37 -10.15 -8.72 2.81
C ALA A 37 -9.40 -8.14 1.62
N PHE A 38 -9.04 -9.01 0.69
CA PHE A 38 -8.27 -8.60 -0.46
C PHE A 38 -8.64 -9.49 -1.64
N ASP A 39 -9.19 -8.87 -2.69
CA ASP A 39 -9.57 -9.54 -3.92
C ASP A 39 -8.77 -8.90 -5.04
N ALA A 40 -7.75 -9.60 -5.51
CA ALA A 40 -6.85 -9.14 -6.56
C ALA A 40 -6.35 -10.34 -7.37
N GLU A 41 -6.40 -10.23 -8.69
CA GLU A 41 -5.88 -11.29 -9.55
C GLU A 41 -4.38 -11.14 -9.80
N ALA A 42 -3.97 -9.98 -10.29
CA ALA A 42 -2.60 -9.79 -10.73
C ALA A 42 -2.16 -8.33 -10.63
N LEU A 43 -0.86 -8.11 -10.82
CA LEU A 43 -0.27 -6.80 -10.90
C LEU A 43 -0.20 -6.39 -12.38
N ARG A 44 -1.32 -5.96 -12.93
CA ARG A 44 -1.46 -5.59 -14.34
C ARG A 44 -2.26 -4.31 -14.50
N VAL A 45 -1.93 -3.54 -15.52
CA VAL A 45 -2.74 -2.36 -15.90
C VAL A 45 -4.16 -2.81 -16.19
N GLY A 46 -5.13 -2.09 -15.63
CA GLY A 46 -6.54 -2.38 -15.78
C GLY A 46 -7.12 -3.27 -14.69
N ASP A 47 -6.31 -3.98 -13.92
CA ASP A 47 -6.79 -4.78 -12.81
C ASP A 47 -7.30 -3.89 -11.69
N ARG A 48 -8.32 -4.37 -10.99
CA ARG A 48 -8.93 -3.69 -9.86
C ARG A 48 -8.80 -4.57 -8.63
N TRP A 49 -8.21 -4.01 -7.58
CA TRP A 49 -8.02 -4.69 -6.31
C TRP A 49 -9.02 -4.15 -5.30
N ARG A 50 -9.84 -5.02 -4.74
CA ARG A 50 -10.79 -4.64 -3.68
C ARG A 50 -10.16 -4.94 -2.35
N CYS A 51 -10.08 -3.91 -1.50
CA CYS A 51 -9.37 -4.00 -0.24
C CYS A 51 -10.25 -3.55 0.92
N VAL A 52 -10.17 -4.27 2.04
CA VAL A 52 -10.72 -3.83 3.31
C VAL A 52 -9.56 -3.70 4.29
N ILE A 53 -9.33 -2.50 4.77
CA ILE A 53 -8.16 -2.14 5.57
C ILE A 53 -8.58 -1.82 6.99
N ARG A 54 -7.86 -2.39 7.96
CA ARG A 54 -8.03 -2.08 9.38
C ARG A 54 -6.77 -1.42 9.92
N SER A 55 -6.89 -0.13 10.25
CA SER A 55 -5.87 0.61 10.99
C SER A 55 -6.21 0.59 12.48
N PRO A 56 -5.43 1.24 13.37
CA PRO A 56 -5.80 1.37 14.78
C PRO A 56 -7.09 2.15 15.03
N LEU A 57 -7.63 2.79 14.01
CA LEU A 57 -8.89 3.53 14.12
C LEU A 57 -10.07 2.56 14.26
N PRO A 58 -11.17 2.97 14.90
CA PRO A 58 -12.25 2.06 15.25
C PRO A 58 -13.24 1.75 14.11
N TYR A 59 -12.77 1.75 12.87
CA TYR A 59 -13.58 1.43 11.71
C TYR A 59 -12.73 0.83 10.59
N LEU A 60 -13.38 0.11 9.68
CA LEU A 60 -12.74 -0.44 8.49
C LEU A 60 -12.83 0.56 7.34
N VAL A 61 -11.82 0.57 6.48
CA VAL A 61 -11.78 1.39 5.27
C VAL A 61 -11.86 0.45 4.07
N ARG A 62 -12.85 0.67 3.20
CA ARG A 62 -13.05 -0.12 1.98
C ARG A 62 -12.65 0.71 0.78
N VAL A 63 -11.72 0.18 0.00
CA VAL A 63 -11.21 0.86 -1.19
C VAL A 63 -11.06 -0.11 -2.36
N THR A 64 -11.15 0.45 -3.56
CA THR A 64 -10.78 -0.22 -4.79
C THR A 64 -9.55 0.46 -5.36
N VAL A 65 -8.54 -0.32 -5.66
CA VAL A 65 -7.27 0.16 -6.25
C VAL A 65 -7.28 -0.30 -7.70
N ALA A 66 -7.40 0.64 -8.63
CA ALA A 66 -7.38 0.37 -10.07
C ALA A 66 -6.00 0.71 -10.62
N LEU A 67 -5.28 -0.28 -11.10
CA LEU A 67 -3.92 -0.10 -11.60
C LEU A 67 -3.95 0.64 -12.94
N SER A 68 -3.35 1.82 -12.98
CA SER A 68 -3.33 2.69 -14.16
C SER A 68 -2.01 2.61 -14.93
N GLU A 69 -0.92 2.24 -14.25
CA GLU A 69 0.38 2.11 -14.87
C GLU A 69 1.20 1.04 -14.13
N VAL A 70 1.82 0.15 -14.87
CA VAL A 70 2.74 -0.86 -14.32
C VAL A 70 3.95 -0.92 -15.23
N ASP A 71 5.09 -0.46 -14.72
CA ASP A 71 6.38 -0.55 -15.40
C ASP A 71 7.26 -1.48 -14.59
N ARG A 72 7.48 -2.67 -15.10
CA ARG A 72 8.13 -3.77 -14.38
C ARG A 72 9.46 -3.32 -13.77
N LEU A 73 9.67 -3.61 -12.48
CA LEU A 73 10.85 -3.26 -11.68
C LEU A 73 10.98 -1.79 -11.33
N HIS A 74 10.10 -0.91 -11.83
CA HIS A 74 10.28 0.54 -11.65
C HIS A 74 9.10 1.24 -11.00
N LEU A 75 7.87 0.94 -11.43
CA LEU A 75 6.75 1.82 -11.12
C LEU A 75 5.41 1.11 -11.13
N VAL A 76 4.58 1.43 -10.15
CA VAL A 76 3.15 1.09 -10.17
C VAL A 76 2.38 2.34 -9.80
N SER A 77 1.41 2.72 -10.64
CA SER A 77 0.49 3.81 -10.35
C SER A 77 -0.93 3.28 -10.29
N ALA A 78 -1.73 3.87 -9.43
CA ALA A 78 -3.11 3.43 -9.24
C ALA A 78 -4.03 4.59 -8.90
N GLN A 79 -5.31 4.41 -9.26
CA GLN A 79 -6.42 5.23 -8.82
C GLN A 79 -7.10 4.52 -7.66
N VAL A 80 -7.35 5.25 -6.59
CA VAL A 80 -8.02 4.73 -5.39
C VAL A 80 -9.42 5.31 -5.30
N SER A 81 -10.41 4.47 -5.07
CA SER A 81 -11.81 4.89 -4.93
C SER A 81 -12.49 4.12 -3.80
N GLY A 82 -13.65 4.59 -3.38
CA GLY A 82 -14.43 4.02 -2.29
C GLY A 82 -14.53 4.98 -1.12
N ASP A 83 -14.23 4.50 0.09
CA ASP A 83 -14.26 5.34 1.31
C ASP A 83 -13.25 6.47 1.25
N ILE A 84 -12.19 6.28 0.47
CA ILE A 84 -11.14 7.26 0.21
C ILE A 84 -10.92 7.31 -1.30
N GLU A 85 -10.68 8.50 -1.84
CA GLU A 85 -10.41 8.66 -3.29
C GLU A 85 -9.14 9.46 -3.54
N GLY A 86 -8.43 9.09 -4.60
CA GLY A 86 -7.24 9.80 -5.04
C GLY A 86 -6.31 8.91 -5.85
N THR A 87 -5.01 9.16 -5.70
CA THR A 87 -3.98 8.47 -6.46
C THR A 87 -2.89 7.95 -5.54
N ALA A 88 -2.22 6.89 -5.97
CA ALA A 88 -1.05 6.36 -5.30
C ALA A 88 -0.02 5.94 -6.34
N ARG A 89 1.25 6.14 -6.04
CA ARG A 89 2.36 5.77 -6.91
C ARG A 89 3.46 5.15 -6.09
N LEU A 90 3.98 4.05 -6.60
CA LEU A 90 5.06 3.30 -5.99
C LEU A 90 6.21 3.26 -6.97
N THR A 91 7.40 3.71 -6.54
CA THR A 91 8.61 3.76 -7.37
C THR A 91 9.72 2.95 -6.71
N ILE A 92 10.43 2.16 -7.50
CA ILE A 92 11.52 1.31 -7.02
C ILE A 92 12.82 1.81 -7.62
N SER A 93 13.85 1.99 -6.77
CA SER A 93 15.19 2.41 -7.19
C SER A 93 16.22 1.46 -6.60
N GLU A 94 17.21 1.05 -7.40
CA GLU A 94 18.31 0.21 -6.92
C GLU A 94 19.22 0.98 -5.98
N ARG A 95 19.77 0.28 -4.98
CA ARG A 95 20.74 0.77 -4.02
C ARG A 95 21.85 -0.27 -3.84
N PRO A 96 23.05 0.13 -3.39
CA PRO A 96 24.16 -0.83 -3.23
C PRO A 96 23.85 -2.00 -2.29
N ASP A 97 23.03 -1.78 -1.27
CA ASP A 97 22.71 -2.78 -0.25
C ASP A 97 21.24 -3.24 -0.29
N GLY A 98 20.56 -3.02 -1.41
CA GLY A 98 19.16 -3.39 -1.56
C GLY A 98 18.45 -2.53 -2.59
N CYS A 99 17.26 -2.06 -2.25
CA CYS A 99 16.53 -1.10 -3.07
C CYS A 99 15.79 -0.09 -2.19
N GLU A 100 15.33 0.99 -2.81
CA GLU A 100 14.48 1.99 -2.17
C GLU A 100 13.10 1.93 -2.76
N LEU A 101 12.11 1.85 -1.90
CA LEU A 101 10.70 1.93 -2.26
C LEU A 101 10.18 3.31 -1.87
N ARG A 102 9.72 4.07 -2.85
CA ARG A 102 9.08 5.36 -2.63
C ARG A 102 7.59 5.23 -2.85
N VAL A 103 6.80 5.64 -1.87
CA VAL A 103 5.35 5.62 -1.95
C VAL A 103 4.82 7.04 -1.86
N GLU A 104 4.19 7.50 -2.92
CA GLU A 104 3.56 8.81 -2.99
C GLU A 104 2.06 8.61 -3.10
N SER A 105 1.29 9.35 -2.31
CA SER A 105 -0.17 9.26 -2.36
C SER A 105 -0.81 10.61 -2.09
N SER A 106 -1.98 10.79 -2.67
CA SER A 106 -2.81 11.97 -2.48
C SER A 106 -4.24 11.47 -2.40
N LEU A 107 -4.78 11.41 -1.18
CA LEU A 107 -6.06 10.77 -0.89
C LEU A 107 -6.97 11.70 -0.11
N ALA A 108 -8.26 11.67 -0.42
CA ALA A 108 -9.28 12.45 0.26
C ALA A 108 -10.40 11.54 0.76
N PRO A 109 -10.85 11.71 2.01
CA PRO A 109 -11.95 10.89 2.53
C PRO A 109 -13.26 11.24 1.80
N LYS A 110 -14.02 10.22 1.42
CA LYS A 110 -15.32 10.35 0.77
C LYS A 110 -16.46 9.90 1.65
N ARG A 111 -16.24 8.85 2.47
CA ARG A 111 -17.26 8.41 3.43
C ARG A 111 -17.53 9.52 4.45
N PRO A 112 -18.82 9.85 4.74
CA PRO A 112 -19.17 10.95 5.66
C PRO A 112 -18.49 10.86 7.02
N LEU A 113 -18.38 9.66 7.59
CA LEU A 113 -17.71 9.45 8.88
C LEU A 113 -16.23 9.88 8.81
N LEU A 114 -15.53 9.48 7.75
CA LEU A 114 -14.12 9.82 7.55
C LEU A 114 -13.93 11.30 7.27
N ARG A 115 -14.85 11.90 6.52
CA ARG A 115 -14.82 13.34 6.24
C ARG A 115 -15.00 14.15 7.52
N GLY A 116 -15.93 13.73 8.38
CA GLY A 116 -16.14 14.36 9.67
C GLY A 116 -14.92 14.25 10.58
N LEU A 117 -14.31 13.07 10.63
CA LEU A 117 -13.09 12.85 11.40
C LEU A 117 -11.95 13.74 10.91
N ALA A 118 -11.76 13.84 9.59
CA ALA A 118 -10.70 14.66 9.00
C ALA A 118 -10.87 16.14 9.33
N ARG A 119 -12.13 16.63 9.46
CA ARG A 119 -12.40 18.00 9.84
C ARG A 119 -12.13 18.27 11.31
N VAL A 120 -12.57 17.35 12.18
CA VAL A 120 -12.51 17.54 13.63
C VAL A 120 -11.15 17.16 14.17
N ALA A 121 -10.52 16.13 13.61
CA ALA A 121 -9.24 15.61 14.09
C ALA A 121 -8.34 15.25 12.91
N PRO A 122 -7.82 16.23 12.16
CA PRO A 122 -6.99 15.96 10.97
C PRO A 122 -5.72 15.18 11.31
N GLY A 123 -5.17 15.36 12.49
CA GLY A 123 -4.00 14.59 12.94
C GLY A 123 -4.29 13.11 13.09
N VAL A 124 -5.50 12.75 13.52
CA VAL A 124 -5.91 11.34 13.65
C VAL A 124 -6.06 10.69 12.27
N ALA A 125 -6.66 11.41 11.32
CA ALA A 125 -6.81 10.90 9.96
C ALA A 125 -5.43 10.68 9.30
N ARG A 126 -4.51 11.62 9.46
CA ARG A 126 -3.14 11.50 8.95
C ARG A 126 -2.40 10.34 9.63
N PHE A 127 -2.57 10.20 10.94
CA PHE A 127 -1.97 9.09 11.69
C PHE A 127 -2.40 7.74 11.12
N GLY A 128 -3.68 7.53 10.87
CA GLY A 128 -4.19 6.28 10.30
C GLY A 128 -3.59 5.99 8.93
N HIS A 129 -3.49 7.00 8.07
CA HIS A 129 -2.90 6.88 6.75
C HIS A 129 -1.41 6.51 6.81
N GLU A 130 -0.65 7.26 7.61
CA GLU A 130 0.79 7.01 7.76
C GLU A 130 1.08 5.68 8.47
N TRP A 131 0.23 5.29 9.41
CA TRP A 131 0.35 4.01 10.09
C TRP A 131 0.31 2.84 9.09
N VAL A 132 -0.64 2.87 8.16
CA VAL A 132 -0.76 1.82 7.14
C VAL A 132 0.50 1.76 6.28
N LEU A 133 1.00 2.92 5.83
CA LEU A 133 2.20 2.98 5.01
C LEU A 133 3.43 2.46 5.77
N ASP A 134 3.68 2.99 6.96
CA ASP A 134 4.89 2.65 7.71
C ASP A 134 4.84 1.21 8.23
N THR A 135 3.69 0.78 8.75
CA THR A 135 3.50 -0.59 9.22
C THR A 135 3.60 -1.58 8.06
N GLY A 136 2.95 -1.26 6.94
CA GLY A 136 3.00 -2.10 5.74
C GLY A 136 4.42 -2.26 5.21
N ALA A 137 5.18 -1.18 5.13
CA ALA A 137 6.56 -1.24 4.68
C ALA A 137 7.46 -2.02 5.64
N GLY A 138 7.26 -1.84 6.95
CA GLY A 138 8.00 -2.59 7.96
C GLY A 138 7.73 -4.10 7.89
N GLN A 139 6.48 -4.48 7.73
CA GLN A 139 6.10 -5.89 7.58
C GLN A 139 6.61 -6.49 6.28
N LEU A 140 6.60 -5.73 5.20
CA LEU A 140 7.19 -6.15 3.93
C LEU A 140 8.70 -6.37 4.09
N ALA A 141 9.41 -5.46 4.74
CA ALA A 141 10.84 -5.59 4.98
C ALA A 141 11.16 -6.84 5.80
N GLU A 142 10.37 -7.13 6.85
CA GLU A 142 10.53 -8.34 7.65
C GLU A 142 10.31 -9.61 6.81
N TYR A 143 9.27 -9.62 5.99
CA TYR A 143 9.00 -10.74 5.10
C TYR A 143 10.16 -10.97 4.13
N LEU A 144 10.71 -9.91 3.57
CA LEU A 144 11.84 -10.00 2.63
C LEU A 144 13.12 -10.48 3.31
N ARG A 145 13.38 -10.07 4.56
CA ARG A 145 14.54 -10.53 5.33
C ARG A 145 14.46 -12.02 5.65
N ALA A 146 13.27 -12.50 5.99
CA ALA A 146 13.05 -13.91 6.30
C ALA A 146 13.18 -14.79 5.06
N GLY A 147 13.11 -14.20 3.87
CA GLY A 147 13.05 -14.92 2.62
C GLY A 147 11.67 -15.55 2.41
N PRO A 148 11.36 -15.98 1.19
CA PRO A 148 10.12 -16.70 0.95
C PRO A 148 10.10 -17.94 1.83
N LYS A 149 9.04 -18.09 2.63
CA LYS A 149 8.83 -19.32 3.34
C LYS A 149 8.81 -20.43 2.32
N GLY A 150 9.70 -21.39 2.48
CA GLY A 150 9.77 -22.53 1.57
C GLY A 150 8.40 -23.17 1.39
N PRO A 151 8.21 -23.89 0.31
CA PRO A 151 6.95 -24.59 0.11
C PRO A 151 6.65 -25.45 1.30
N PRO A 152 5.40 -25.46 1.76
CA PRO A 152 5.02 -26.31 2.85
C PRO A 152 5.29 -27.76 2.51
#